data_710640b6099ab33c4d8defa61c2c0426
#
_entry.id   710640b6099ab33c4d8defa61c2c0426
#
_cell.length_a   1.000
_cell.length_b   1.000
_cell.length_c   1.000
_cell.angle_alpha   90.00
_cell.angle_beta   90.00
_cell.angle_gamma   90.00
#
_symmetry.space_group_name_H-M   'P 1'
#
loop_
_entity.id
_entity.type
_entity.pdbx_description
1 polymer ?
#
loop_
_entity_poly.entity_id
_entity_poly.type
_entity_poly.pdbx_seq_one_letter_code
_entity_poly.pdbx_strand_id
1 'polypeptide(L)'
;MKKPETPSARGRGRSRVAAPGLVAGRAAGGADAERRVAEEARMHGTDGTEDTGRPGNRALAHGQDRARRPGPAAASAQDPAHGQDRALRSGEEAVPAHEDHGPVRYGPPAPDPGLPVVPELAAVLAAASARTRPEPPGGGPVLREAARGYWDRRGLHGTAGGIAAAPGAQPLLLALIGAHGGDVLMPRPCPATWMPQARLLGQPAYHVPTPAECGGVPDPYALLETVRRVRAEGGRPKLLLLSVVDDPTATVAPPELVREACEAAVGEGLHIISDETWRDTVHRPRDTVLLSPAEMCPDDVTVIADLAGALAPAAWPVAVARFPDTARAAVRHARTLDILTALGALVAGPIAHAAAHALAEPDSVRDRIRRAAALQTEVAAAAHRAVLASGALARPPQAGRHLYADLGPLRARLADLGVTDSMELEEYLTDRLGAPAPGGHRFGDELGALRVRLGTGPLLGATPQQQTESLTAAQPLELPHVARALTGFAAVFAALRR
;
A
#
# COMPACT_ATOMS: atom_id res chain seq x y z
N MET A 1 -18.01 27.86 61.43
CA MET A 1 -17.02 27.94 62.55
C MET A 1 -15.68 27.45 62.02
N LYS A 2 -14.72 28.38 62.06
CA LYS A 2 -13.23 28.20 62.07
C LYS A 2 -12.53 27.61 60.86
N LYS A 3 -12.02 28.49 59.98
CA LYS A 3 -10.62 28.47 59.50
C LYS A 3 -9.66 28.64 60.72
N PRO A 4 -8.42 28.19 60.68
CA PRO A 4 -7.31 29.00 60.20
C PRO A 4 -6.20 28.12 59.53
N GLU A 5 -5.13 28.49 58.99
CA GLU A 5 -4.31 29.68 58.70
C GLU A 5 -3.03 29.17 58.04
N THR A 6 -2.50 29.89 57.11
CA THR A 6 -1.15 29.75 56.53
C THR A 6 -0.09 30.29 57.51
N PRO A 7 1.23 29.89 57.37
CA PRO A 7 2.30 30.88 57.21
C PRO A 7 3.31 30.50 56.11
N SER A 8 3.67 31.36 55.21
CA SER A 8 4.59 32.50 55.17
C SER A 8 6.07 32.20 55.39
N ALA A 9 6.79 32.19 54.25
CA ALA A 9 7.97 32.95 53.86
C ALA A 9 9.36 32.78 54.52
N ARG A 10 10.34 32.89 53.62
CA ARG A 10 11.77 33.31 53.67
C ARG A 10 12.77 32.15 53.65
N GLY A 11 13.71 32.12 52.68
CA GLY A 11 14.85 32.92 52.52
C GLY A 11 15.80 32.48 51.38
N ARG A 12 16.28 33.44 50.76
CA ARG A 12 17.42 33.69 49.89
C ARG A 12 18.60 32.72 49.93
N GLY A 13 19.15 32.43 48.75
CA GLY A 13 20.49 31.91 48.55
C GLY A 13 20.91 31.96 47.09
N ARG A 14 21.55 33.09 46.70
CA ARG A 14 22.25 33.21 45.42
C ARG A 14 23.60 32.49 45.51
N SER A 15 23.94 31.67 44.52
CA SER A 15 25.34 31.41 44.17
C SER A 15 25.50 31.38 42.67
N ARG A 16 26.22 32.35 42.18
CA ARG A 16 26.83 32.40 40.87
C ARG A 16 28.05 31.49 40.89
N VAL A 17 28.22 30.63 39.87
CA VAL A 17 29.55 30.15 39.49
C VAL A 17 29.64 30.20 37.95
N ALA A 18 30.73 30.75 37.52
CA ALA A 18 31.24 31.23 36.27
C ALA A 18 31.29 30.14 35.16
N ALA A 19 31.16 30.64 33.92
CA ALA A 19 31.64 30.00 32.70
C ALA A 19 33.16 30.09 32.57
N PRO A 20 33.82 29.21 31.86
CA PRO A 20 35.04 29.52 31.14
C PRO A 20 34.91 29.23 29.64
N GLY A 21 35.20 30.21 28.84
CA GLY A 21 36.34 30.29 27.96
C GLY A 21 36.17 29.59 26.57
N LEU A 22 35.83 30.40 25.54
CA LEU A 22 36.13 30.09 24.13
C LEU A 22 37.65 29.85 23.98
N VAL A 23 38.00 28.73 23.29
CA VAL A 23 39.27 28.62 22.57
C VAL A 23 38.95 28.20 21.15
N ALA A 24 39.28 29.12 20.21
CA ALA A 24 39.27 28.90 18.77
C ALA A 24 40.41 27.96 18.40
N GLY A 25 40.07 26.83 17.76
CA GLY A 25 41.03 25.91 17.13
C GLY A 25 40.69 25.79 15.65
N ARG A 26 41.64 26.25 14.82
CA ARG A 26 41.61 26.37 13.36
C ARG A 26 41.36 25.02 12.66
N ALA A 27 40.55 25.05 11.62
CA ALA A 27 40.44 24.07 10.55
C ALA A 27 41.76 23.98 9.76
N ALA A 28 42.28 22.75 9.61
CA ALA A 28 43.17 22.32 8.53
C ALA A 28 43.19 20.78 8.52
N GLY A 29 42.67 20.17 7.47
CA GLY A 29 42.69 18.69 7.34
C GLY A 29 41.71 18.10 6.34
N GLY A 30 41.28 18.85 5.31
CA GLY A 30 40.34 18.30 4.31
C GLY A 30 40.92 18.03 2.90
N ALA A 31 42.22 18.25 2.67
CA ALA A 31 42.81 18.17 1.32
C ALA A 31 43.67 16.91 1.06
N ASP A 32 43.99 16.11 2.08
CA ASP A 32 44.86 14.94 1.93
C ASP A 32 44.11 13.61 1.75
N ALA A 33 42.82 13.55 2.03
CA ALA A 33 42.00 12.33 1.82
C ALA A 33 41.60 12.16 0.34
N GLU A 34 41.36 13.23 -0.38
CA GLU A 34 41.01 13.15 -1.82
C GLU A 34 42.21 12.85 -2.75
N ARG A 35 43.43 13.12 -2.32
CA ARG A 35 44.62 12.76 -3.09
C ARG A 35 45.02 11.30 -3.00
N ARG A 36 44.68 10.57 -1.94
CA ARG A 36 45.00 9.14 -1.80
C ARG A 36 44.08 8.23 -2.62
N VAL A 37 42.83 8.60 -2.82
CA VAL A 37 41.91 7.81 -3.67
C VAL A 37 42.19 7.95 -5.16
N ALA A 38 42.80 9.07 -5.59
CA ALA A 38 43.19 9.29 -6.99
C ALA A 38 44.51 8.65 -7.37
N GLU A 39 45.34 8.26 -6.43
CA GLU A 39 46.66 7.65 -6.66
C GLU A 39 46.58 6.12 -6.70
N GLU A 40 45.68 5.48 -5.98
CA GLU A 40 45.43 4.03 -6.07
C GLU A 40 44.74 3.59 -7.38
N ALA A 41 44.03 4.48 -8.06
CA ALA A 41 43.36 4.20 -9.34
C ALA A 41 44.35 4.26 -10.55
N ARG A 42 45.58 4.67 -10.36
CA ARG A 42 46.62 4.77 -11.42
C ARG A 42 47.67 3.68 -11.43
N MET A 43 47.67 2.77 -10.48
CA MET A 43 48.68 1.70 -10.37
C MET A 43 48.24 0.31 -10.83
N HIS A 44 47.08 0.15 -11.46
CA HIS A 44 46.68 -1.12 -12.08
C HIS A 44 46.23 -0.93 -13.53
N GLY A 45 47.17 -0.62 -14.37
CA GLY A 45 46.93 -0.52 -15.81
C GLY A 45 48.18 -0.31 -16.61
N THR A 46 49.03 -1.33 -16.74
CA THR A 46 49.95 -1.51 -17.87
C THR A 46 50.47 -2.94 -17.85
N ASP A 47 50.17 -3.68 -18.90
CA ASP A 47 51.03 -4.48 -19.79
C ASP A 47 50.08 -5.22 -20.73
N GLY A 48 50.13 -5.06 -21.99
CA GLY A 48 51.19 -5.11 -23.01
C GLY A 48 50.85 -6.33 -23.89
N THR A 49 50.59 -6.28 -25.06
CA THR A 49 51.40 -6.27 -26.25
C THR A 49 50.55 -6.44 -27.51
N GLU A 50 51.00 -5.72 -28.50
CA GLU A 50 50.64 -5.76 -29.92
C GLU A 50 50.56 -7.18 -30.53
N ASP A 51 49.62 -7.42 -31.44
CA ASP A 51 50.00 -7.91 -32.77
C ASP A 51 48.97 -7.51 -33.85
N THR A 52 49.55 -7.17 -34.96
CA THR A 52 49.11 -6.63 -36.22
C THR A 52 48.35 -7.65 -37.06
N GLY A 53 47.36 -7.19 -37.85
CA GLY A 53 46.90 -7.98 -38.99
C GLY A 53 45.55 -7.65 -39.57
N ARG A 54 45.44 -6.63 -40.41
CA ARG A 54 44.45 -6.53 -41.51
C ARG A 54 45.18 -6.92 -42.82
N PRO A 55 44.54 -7.27 -43.96
CA PRO A 55 43.13 -7.18 -44.34
C PRO A 55 42.65 -8.39 -45.20
N GLY A 56 41.35 -8.40 -45.60
CA GLY A 56 40.91 -9.30 -46.65
C GLY A 56 39.42 -9.32 -46.90
N ASN A 57 38.99 -8.41 -47.73
CA ASN A 57 37.73 -8.36 -48.47
C ASN A 57 37.56 -9.62 -49.33
N ARG A 58 36.39 -10.28 -49.35
CA ARG A 58 35.82 -10.91 -50.55
C ARG A 58 34.32 -11.16 -50.40
N ALA A 59 33.56 -10.43 -51.21
CA ALA A 59 32.23 -10.75 -51.65
C ALA A 59 32.20 -11.91 -52.63
N LEU A 60 31.13 -12.73 -52.62
CA LEU A 60 30.53 -13.50 -53.72
C LEU A 60 29.17 -13.96 -53.23
N ALA A 61 28.11 -13.52 -53.66
CA ALA A 61 27.23 -13.55 -54.82
C ALA A 61 26.81 -14.98 -55.26
N HIS A 62 25.49 -15.07 -55.38
CA HIS A 62 24.66 -15.95 -56.21
C HIS A 62 24.31 -17.38 -55.76
N GLY A 63 23.00 -17.63 -55.86
CA GLY A 63 22.39 -18.93 -55.93
C GLY A 63 20.86 -18.83 -55.80
N GLN A 64 20.19 -18.36 -56.86
CA GLN A 64 18.76 -18.61 -57.09
C GLN A 64 18.57 -20.08 -57.39
N ASP A 65 17.55 -20.72 -56.84
CA ASP A 65 16.77 -21.65 -57.67
C ASP A 65 15.30 -21.72 -57.26
N ARG A 66 14.52 -21.71 -58.33
CA ARG A 66 13.05 -21.79 -58.41
C ARG A 66 12.61 -23.25 -58.42
N ALA A 67 11.42 -23.47 -58.00
CA ALA A 67 10.37 -24.31 -58.58
C ALA A 67 9.57 -25.03 -57.48
N ARG A 68 8.31 -25.25 -57.47
CA ARG A 68 7.17 -25.14 -58.39
C ARG A 68 5.90 -25.34 -57.56
N ARG A 69 4.87 -24.56 -57.84
CA ARG A 69 3.46 -24.90 -57.51
C ARG A 69 2.97 -25.96 -58.54
N PRO A 70 1.94 -26.73 -58.19
CA PRO A 70 0.72 -26.69 -58.97
C PRO A 70 -0.55 -26.47 -58.16
N GLY A 71 -1.46 -25.67 -58.72
CA GLY A 71 -2.88 -25.68 -58.47
C GLY A 71 -3.56 -26.30 -59.69
N PRO A 72 -4.85 -26.06 -59.97
CA PRO A 72 -6.04 -26.35 -59.18
C PRO A 72 -6.96 -27.35 -59.94
N ALA A 73 -7.96 -27.90 -59.27
CA ALA A 73 -9.04 -28.57 -59.99
C ALA A 73 -10.39 -28.00 -59.55
N ALA A 74 -11.10 -27.49 -60.53
CA ALA A 74 -12.45 -26.98 -60.50
C ALA A 74 -13.49 -28.09 -60.78
N ALA A 75 -14.66 -27.78 -60.38
CA ALA A 75 -15.97 -28.14 -60.95
C ALA A 75 -16.94 -28.47 -59.80
N SER A 76 -18.18 -28.09 -59.78
CA SER A 76 -19.08 -27.42 -60.73
C SER A 76 -20.37 -27.04 -59.98
N ALA A 77 -20.98 -26.03 -60.47
CA ALA A 77 -22.27 -25.44 -60.20
C ALA A 77 -23.44 -26.38 -59.95
N GLN A 78 -24.38 -25.90 -59.11
CA GLN A 78 -25.80 -25.78 -59.46
C GLN A 78 -26.54 -24.94 -58.40
N ASP A 79 -27.03 -23.78 -58.88
CA ASP A 79 -28.14 -23.02 -58.30
C ASP A 79 -29.45 -23.57 -58.91
N PRO A 80 -30.61 -23.49 -58.27
CA PRO A 80 -31.43 -22.28 -58.42
C PRO A 80 -32.30 -21.88 -57.26
N ALA A 81 -32.37 -20.55 -57.09
CA ALA A 81 -33.48 -19.69 -56.72
C ALA A 81 -34.72 -20.29 -56.03
N HIS A 82 -35.08 -19.75 -54.90
CA HIS A 82 -36.42 -19.20 -54.61
C HIS A 82 -36.34 -18.14 -53.50
N GLY A 83 -36.75 -16.96 -53.85
CA GLY A 83 -36.87 -15.84 -52.92
C GLY A 83 -38.05 -16.04 -51.96
N GLN A 84 -37.87 -15.45 -50.81
CA GLN A 84 -38.97 -14.85 -50.05
C GLN A 84 -38.40 -13.83 -49.06
N ASP A 85 -38.84 -12.61 -49.22
CA ASP A 85 -38.77 -11.51 -48.27
C ASP A 85 -39.04 -12.00 -46.82
N ARG A 86 -38.11 -11.74 -45.94
CA ARG A 86 -38.44 -11.70 -44.51
C ARG A 86 -37.74 -10.55 -43.85
N ALA A 87 -38.60 -9.61 -43.45
CA ALA A 87 -38.31 -8.39 -42.75
C ALA A 87 -37.20 -8.52 -41.69
N LEU A 88 -36.24 -7.59 -41.79
CA LEU A 88 -35.31 -7.22 -40.75
C LEU A 88 -36.07 -6.88 -39.44
N ARG A 89 -36.14 -7.82 -38.51
CA ARG A 89 -36.37 -7.52 -37.12
C ARG A 89 -35.00 -7.46 -36.49
N SER A 90 -34.61 -6.27 -36.11
CA SER A 90 -33.51 -6.00 -35.17
C SER A 90 -33.87 -6.65 -33.84
N GLY A 91 -33.47 -7.88 -33.64
CA GLY A 91 -33.32 -8.49 -32.36
C GLY A 91 -31.87 -8.23 -31.94
N GLU A 92 -31.65 -7.30 -31.05
CA GLU A 92 -30.48 -7.31 -30.19
C GLU A 92 -30.55 -8.64 -29.43
N GLU A 93 -29.86 -9.67 -29.94
CA GLU A 93 -29.43 -10.77 -29.09
C GLU A 93 -28.49 -10.17 -28.09
N ALA A 94 -28.97 -10.06 -26.87
CA ALA A 94 -28.14 -9.78 -25.69
C ALA A 94 -27.00 -10.81 -25.73
N VAL A 95 -25.80 -10.33 -26.01
CA VAL A 95 -24.57 -11.11 -25.82
C VAL A 95 -24.64 -11.61 -24.38
N PRO A 96 -24.61 -12.92 -24.12
CA PRO A 96 -24.58 -13.41 -22.73
C PRO A 96 -23.41 -12.73 -22.06
N ALA A 97 -23.69 -12.08 -20.92
CA ALA A 97 -22.65 -11.51 -20.09
C ALA A 97 -21.59 -12.60 -19.92
N HIS A 98 -20.38 -12.34 -20.40
CA HIS A 98 -19.26 -13.22 -20.16
C HIS A 98 -19.22 -13.43 -18.66
N GLU A 99 -19.49 -14.65 -18.20
CA GLU A 99 -19.16 -15.05 -16.86
C GLU A 99 -17.65 -14.83 -16.71
N ASP A 100 -17.31 -13.79 -15.99
CA ASP A 100 -15.93 -13.41 -15.74
C ASP A 100 -15.32 -14.39 -14.74
N HIS A 101 -14.98 -15.58 -15.23
CA HIS A 101 -14.27 -16.61 -14.48
C HIS A 101 -12.76 -16.32 -14.41
N GLY A 102 -12.38 -15.06 -14.58
CA GLY A 102 -10.98 -14.65 -14.57
C GLY A 102 -10.27 -14.90 -13.23
N PRO A 103 -8.93 -14.94 -13.23
CA PRO A 103 -8.11 -15.13 -12.03
C PRO A 103 -8.28 -14.00 -10.98
N VAL A 104 -9.11 -13.00 -11.26
CA VAL A 104 -9.38 -11.82 -10.44
C VAL A 104 -10.18 -12.13 -9.17
N ARG A 105 -10.84 -13.28 -9.06
CA ARG A 105 -11.61 -13.65 -7.85
C ARG A 105 -10.77 -13.73 -6.56
N TYR A 106 -9.47 -13.97 -6.67
CA TYR A 106 -8.52 -14.02 -5.57
C TYR A 106 -7.52 -12.85 -5.58
N GLY A 107 -7.68 -11.92 -6.51
CA GLY A 107 -6.83 -10.75 -6.64
C GLY A 107 -7.28 -9.59 -5.74
N PRO A 108 -6.48 -8.52 -5.68
CA PRO A 108 -6.86 -7.33 -4.93
C PRO A 108 -8.16 -6.73 -5.51
N PRO A 109 -9.04 -6.24 -4.62
CA PRO A 109 -10.24 -5.52 -5.05
C PRO A 109 -9.87 -4.22 -5.76
N ALA A 110 -10.83 -3.64 -6.48
CA ALA A 110 -10.67 -2.31 -7.06
C ALA A 110 -10.28 -1.29 -5.96
N PRO A 111 -9.34 -0.39 -6.23
CA PRO A 111 -8.92 0.60 -5.25
C PRO A 111 -10.09 1.54 -4.90
N ASP A 112 -10.17 1.90 -3.62
CA ASP A 112 -11.08 2.94 -3.15
C ASP A 112 -10.70 4.27 -3.82
N PRO A 113 -11.61 4.98 -4.50
CA PRO A 113 -11.32 6.25 -5.15
C PRO A 113 -10.86 7.34 -4.18
N GLY A 114 -11.12 7.17 -2.90
CA GLY A 114 -10.76 8.11 -1.85
C GLY A 114 -11.67 9.32 -1.80
N LEU A 115 -11.18 10.38 -1.17
CA LEU A 115 -11.86 11.67 -1.08
C LEU A 115 -11.49 12.58 -2.26
N PRO A 116 -12.30 13.60 -2.56
CA PRO A 116 -11.98 14.59 -3.60
C PRO A 116 -10.60 15.20 -3.43
N VAL A 117 -9.96 15.50 -4.54
CA VAL A 117 -8.62 16.10 -4.58
C VAL A 117 -8.65 17.51 -3.97
N VAL A 118 -7.64 17.84 -3.17
CA VAL A 118 -7.44 19.22 -2.68
C VAL A 118 -7.22 20.13 -3.89
N PRO A 119 -7.95 21.26 -4.02
CA PRO A 119 -7.85 22.16 -5.17
C PRO A 119 -6.43 22.65 -5.44
N GLU A 120 -5.67 22.96 -4.38
CA GLU A 120 -4.26 23.35 -4.48
C GLU A 120 -3.43 22.23 -5.13
N LEU A 121 -3.63 20.99 -4.73
CA LEU A 121 -2.90 19.86 -5.28
C LEU A 121 -3.25 19.62 -6.76
N ALA A 122 -4.52 19.82 -7.13
CA ALA A 122 -4.95 19.77 -8.54
C ALA A 122 -4.28 20.88 -9.37
N ALA A 123 -4.16 22.10 -8.82
CA ALA A 123 -3.47 23.21 -9.47
C ALA A 123 -1.98 22.93 -9.66
N VAL A 124 -1.32 22.33 -8.66
CA VAL A 124 0.09 21.91 -8.73
C VAL A 124 0.29 20.85 -9.84
N LEU A 125 -0.61 19.87 -9.93
CA LEU A 125 -0.56 18.88 -11.02
C LEU A 125 -0.75 19.54 -12.39
N ALA A 126 -1.73 20.42 -12.53
CA ALA A 126 -1.99 21.14 -13.78
C ALA A 126 -0.79 22.00 -14.22
N ALA A 127 -0.16 22.71 -13.29
CA ALA A 127 1.04 23.49 -13.56
C ALA A 127 2.24 22.62 -14.00
N ALA A 128 2.28 21.36 -13.55
CA ALA A 128 3.33 20.40 -13.90
C ALA A 128 3.01 19.61 -15.20
N SER A 129 1.86 19.80 -15.83
CA SER A 129 1.40 18.99 -16.98
C SER A 129 2.36 18.96 -18.17
N ALA A 130 3.19 20.02 -18.36
CA ALA A 130 4.20 20.07 -19.39
C ALA A 130 5.46 19.21 -19.11
N ARG A 131 5.57 18.56 -17.95
CA ARG A 131 6.66 17.65 -17.63
C ARG A 131 6.47 16.33 -18.36
N THR A 132 7.12 16.16 -19.49
CA THR A 132 6.96 14.99 -20.38
C THR A 132 7.85 13.79 -20.01
N ARG A 133 8.85 14.00 -19.17
CA ARG A 133 9.77 12.93 -18.74
C ARG A 133 9.30 12.33 -17.43
N PRO A 134 9.31 11.00 -17.30
CA PRO A 134 9.12 10.36 -16.01
C PRO A 134 10.31 10.63 -15.09
N GLU A 135 10.11 10.42 -13.80
CA GLU A 135 11.20 10.41 -12.82
C GLU A 135 12.16 9.23 -13.09
N PRO A 136 13.43 9.34 -12.67
CA PRO A 136 14.33 8.19 -12.71
C PRO A 136 13.84 7.07 -11.77
N PRO A 137 14.33 5.83 -11.93
CA PRO A 137 14.00 4.73 -11.01
C PRO A 137 14.23 5.13 -9.56
N GLY A 138 13.25 4.86 -8.72
CA GLY A 138 13.28 5.26 -7.31
C GLY A 138 12.98 6.73 -7.04
N GLY A 139 12.59 7.51 -8.05
CA GLY A 139 12.19 8.91 -7.93
C GLY A 139 13.37 9.90 -8.03
N GLY A 140 13.09 11.10 -8.53
CA GLY A 140 14.06 12.18 -8.62
C GLY A 140 14.36 12.86 -7.27
N PRO A 141 15.37 13.73 -7.23
CA PRO A 141 15.85 14.32 -5.97
C PRO A 141 14.77 15.11 -5.23
N VAL A 142 13.89 15.83 -5.94
CA VAL A 142 12.81 16.63 -5.31
C VAL A 142 11.80 15.72 -4.60
N LEU A 143 11.36 14.64 -5.25
CA LEU A 143 10.42 13.69 -4.66
C LEU A 143 11.03 12.94 -3.48
N ARG A 144 12.29 12.50 -3.60
CA ARG A 144 12.99 11.81 -2.51
C ARG A 144 13.23 12.72 -1.30
N GLU A 145 13.58 13.98 -1.52
CA GLU A 145 13.75 14.94 -0.42
C GLU A 145 12.42 15.25 0.28
N ALA A 146 11.33 15.41 -0.48
CA ALA A 146 10.00 15.58 0.10
C ALA A 146 9.57 14.35 0.93
N ALA A 147 9.86 13.15 0.44
CA ALA A 147 9.59 11.91 1.16
C ALA A 147 10.48 11.77 2.42
N ARG A 148 11.76 12.17 2.35
CA ARG A 148 12.63 12.25 3.53
C ARG A 148 12.03 13.16 4.58
N GLY A 149 11.62 14.37 4.20
CA GLY A 149 10.98 15.34 5.10
C GLY A 149 9.68 14.83 5.70
N TYR A 150 8.89 14.06 4.93
CA TYR A 150 7.68 13.39 5.42
C TYR A 150 8.00 12.39 6.53
N TRP A 151 9.03 11.55 6.37
CA TRP A 151 9.45 10.58 7.38
C TRP A 151 10.11 11.26 8.58
N ASP A 152 10.91 12.30 8.38
CA ASP A 152 11.53 13.07 9.48
C ASP A 152 10.49 13.66 10.44
N ARG A 153 9.38 14.20 9.90
CA ARG A 153 8.27 14.71 10.73
C ARG A 153 7.58 13.63 11.57
N ARG A 154 7.82 12.35 11.24
CA ARG A 154 7.30 11.17 11.95
C ARG A 154 8.36 10.47 12.78
N GLY A 155 9.49 11.14 13.03
CA GLY A 155 10.60 10.62 13.85
C GLY A 155 11.48 9.59 13.14
N LEU A 156 11.25 9.32 11.85
CA LEU A 156 12.01 8.35 11.08
C LEU A 156 13.10 9.05 10.26
N HIS A 157 14.19 9.40 10.91
CA HIS A 157 15.29 10.15 10.31
C HIS A 157 16.10 9.31 9.31
N GLY A 158 16.64 9.97 8.29
CA GLY A 158 17.44 9.32 7.25
C GLY A 158 17.90 10.31 6.18
N THR A 159 18.53 9.76 5.14
CA THR A 159 19.00 10.56 3.99
C THR A 159 18.07 10.37 2.79
N ALA A 160 18.03 11.33 1.87
CA ALA A 160 17.31 11.20 0.60
C ALA A 160 17.86 10.03 -0.25
N GLY A 161 19.11 9.61 -0.04
CA GLY A 161 19.70 8.44 -0.65
C GLY A 161 19.09 7.12 -0.21
N GLY A 162 18.50 7.06 1.00
CA GLY A 162 17.78 5.92 1.54
C GLY A 162 16.27 5.91 1.19
N ILE A 163 15.83 6.76 0.25
CA ILE A 163 14.44 6.82 -0.20
C ILE A 163 14.31 6.23 -1.61
N ALA A 164 13.28 5.43 -1.82
CA ALA A 164 12.83 5.03 -3.15
C ALA A 164 11.36 5.36 -3.34
N ALA A 165 10.98 5.78 -4.56
CA ALA A 165 9.60 6.01 -4.95
C ALA A 165 9.23 5.14 -6.18
N ALA A 166 7.98 4.72 -6.25
CA ALA A 166 7.44 3.94 -7.34
C ALA A 166 5.99 4.36 -7.66
N PRO A 167 5.43 3.99 -8.81
CA PRO A 167 4.04 4.30 -9.16
C PRO A 167 3.05 3.42 -8.38
N GLY A 168 2.93 3.67 -7.08
CA GLY A 168 2.08 2.98 -6.13
C GLY A 168 2.78 1.90 -5.30
N ALA A 169 2.13 1.44 -4.24
CA ALA A 169 2.68 0.45 -3.31
C ALA A 169 2.90 -0.92 -3.97
N GLN A 170 2.08 -1.31 -4.95
CA GLN A 170 2.17 -2.64 -5.55
C GLN A 170 3.51 -2.89 -6.26
N PRO A 171 3.97 -2.08 -7.24
CA PRO A 171 5.27 -2.29 -7.86
C PRO A 171 6.42 -2.08 -6.87
N LEU A 172 6.26 -1.19 -5.89
CA LEU A 172 7.27 -0.97 -4.86
C LEU A 172 7.45 -2.21 -3.98
N LEU A 173 6.36 -2.78 -3.47
CA LEU A 173 6.40 -3.96 -2.62
C LEU A 173 6.89 -5.19 -3.39
N LEU A 174 6.46 -5.38 -4.65
CA LEU A 174 6.97 -6.43 -5.53
C LEU A 174 8.50 -6.34 -5.65
N ALA A 175 9.02 -5.13 -5.90
CA ALA A 175 10.47 -4.92 -6.01
C ALA A 175 11.20 -5.17 -4.68
N LEU A 176 10.61 -4.77 -3.55
CA LEU A 176 11.17 -5.02 -2.22
C LEU A 176 11.21 -6.52 -1.90
N ILE A 177 10.12 -7.25 -2.10
CA ILE A 177 10.08 -8.70 -1.89
C ILE A 177 11.13 -9.39 -2.78
N GLY A 178 11.19 -9.04 -4.08
CA GLY A 178 12.18 -9.58 -5.01
C GLY A 178 13.63 -9.27 -4.63
N ALA A 179 13.89 -8.07 -4.10
CA ALA A 179 15.24 -7.67 -3.67
C ALA A 179 15.73 -8.42 -2.42
N HIS A 180 14.83 -8.86 -1.55
CA HIS A 180 15.15 -9.61 -0.35
C HIS A 180 15.36 -11.09 -0.63
N GLY A 181 14.47 -11.70 -1.42
CA GLY A 181 14.44 -13.14 -1.64
C GLY A 181 14.15 -13.95 -0.36
N GLY A 182 13.96 -15.25 -0.52
CA GLY A 182 13.59 -16.16 0.57
C GLY A 182 12.10 -16.14 0.87
N ASP A 183 11.68 -16.84 1.91
CA ASP A 183 10.29 -17.01 2.22
C ASP A 183 9.75 -15.80 2.95
N VAL A 184 8.47 -15.51 2.69
CA VAL A 184 7.76 -14.34 3.21
C VAL A 184 6.76 -14.77 4.27
N LEU A 185 6.80 -14.13 5.42
CA LEU A 185 5.79 -14.26 6.48
C LEU A 185 4.86 -13.03 6.44
N MET A 186 3.59 -13.23 6.68
CA MET A 186 2.59 -12.17 6.73
C MET A 186 1.45 -12.52 7.69
N PRO A 187 0.81 -11.56 8.35
CA PRO A 187 -0.35 -11.81 9.20
C PRO A 187 -1.52 -12.40 8.40
N ARG A 188 -2.49 -12.96 9.08
CA ARG A 188 -3.78 -13.36 8.51
C ARG A 188 -4.91 -12.83 9.41
N PRO A 189 -5.77 -11.95 8.88
CA PRO A 189 -5.78 -11.41 7.51
C PRO A 189 -4.63 -10.46 7.20
N CYS A 190 -4.41 -10.13 5.92
CA CYS A 190 -3.42 -9.17 5.43
C CYS A 190 -3.92 -8.45 4.17
N PRO A 191 -3.30 -7.35 3.75
CA PRO A 191 -3.64 -6.68 2.50
C PRO A 191 -3.68 -7.63 1.30
N ALA A 192 -4.74 -7.53 0.50
CA ALA A 192 -5.04 -8.46 -0.60
C ALA A 192 -3.94 -8.56 -1.68
N THR A 193 -3.03 -7.59 -1.73
CA THR A 193 -1.93 -7.55 -2.71
C THR A 193 -0.71 -8.39 -2.30
N TRP A 194 -0.51 -8.69 -1.03
CA TRP A 194 0.75 -9.23 -0.53
C TRP A 194 1.00 -10.67 -0.99
N MET A 195 0.03 -11.57 -0.76
CA MET A 195 0.15 -12.97 -1.17
C MET A 195 0.30 -13.14 -2.69
N PRO A 196 -0.50 -12.46 -3.55
CA PRO A 196 -0.31 -12.54 -5.00
C PRO A 196 1.07 -12.10 -5.47
N GLN A 197 1.69 -11.10 -4.83
CA GLN A 197 3.03 -10.63 -5.19
C GLN A 197 4.13 -11.63 -4.85
N ALA A 198 4.06 -12.24 -3.67
CA ALA A 198 4.99 -13.31 -3.30
C ALA A 198 4.88 -14.50 -4.28
N ARG A 199 3.65 -14.91 -4.63
CA ARG A 199 3.40 -15.97 -5.62
C ARG A 199 3.92 -15.63 -7.01
N LEU A 200 3.74 -14.37 -7.47
CA LEU A 200 4.24 -13.92 -8.76
C LEU A 200 5.77 -14.05 -8.86
N LEU A 201 6.46 -13.83 -7.76
CA LEU A 201 7.92 -13.99 -7.65
C LEU A 201 8.36 -15.45 -7.41
N GLY A 202 7.42 -16.39 -7.31
CA GLY A 202 7.74 -17.77 -6.97
C GLY A 202 8.32 -17.95 -5.56
N GLN A 203 8.09 -16.98 -4.67
CA GLN A 203 8.57 -17.04 -3.29
C GLN A 203 7.50 -17.69 -2.41
N PRO A 204 7.86 -18.73 -1.61
CA PRO A 204 6.96 -19.29 -0.62
C PRO A 204 6.49 -18.21 0.36
N ALA A 205 5.20 -18.22 0.67
CA ALA A 205 4.61 -17.26 1.57
C ALA A 205 3.73 -17.98 2.59
N TYR A 206 3.88 -17.61 3.86
CA TYR A 206 3.22 -18.26 4.97
C TYR A 206 2.45 -17.25 5.80
N HIS A 207 1.21 -17.61 6.11
CA HIS A 207 0.41 -16.82 7.03
C HIS A 207 0.78 -17.12 8.48
N VAL A 208 0.93 -16.07 9.26
CA VAL A 208 1.02 -16.13 10.72
C VAL A 208 -0.37 -15.85 11.29
N PRO A 209 -0.93 -16.74 12.08
CA PRO A 209 -2.21 -16.49 12.75
C PRO A 209 -2.14 -15.18 13.57
N THR A 210 -3.11 -14.30 13.35
CA THR A 210 -3.15 -12.99 13.99
C THR A 210 -4.49 -12.82 14.67
N PRO A 211 -4.55 -12.86 16.01
CA PRO A 211 -5.76 -12.58 16.76
C PRO A 211 -6.32 -11.18 16.45
N ALA A 212 -7.62 -11.02 16.50
CA ALA A 212 -8.28 -9.76 16.13
C ALA A 212 -7.80 -8.56 16.98
N GLU A 213 -7.39 -8.79 18.22
CA GLU A 213 -6.84 -7.79 19.14
C GLU A 213 -5.44 -7.30 18.74
N CYS A 214 -4.74 -8.05 17.89
CA CYS A 214 -3.38 -7.73 17.47
C CYS A 214 -3.33 -6.75 16.28
N GLY A 215 -4.47 -6.48 15.63
CA GLY A 215 -4.49 -5.70 14.39
C GLY A 215 -3.70 -6.41 13.29
N GLY A 216 -2.96 -5.66 12.48
CA GLY A 216 -2.14 -6.19 11.39
C GLY A 216 -0.74 -6.68 11.79
N VAL A 217 -0.48 -6.83 13.08
CA VAL A 217 0.81 -7.29 13.62
C VAL A 217 0.63 -8.70 14.20
N PRO A 218 1.45 -9.69 13.79
CA PRO A 218 1.30 -11.05 14.28
C PRO A 218 1.62 -11.16 15.76
N ASP A 219 0.95 -12.11 16.42
CA ASP A 219 1.32 -12.52 17.77
C ASP A 219 2.77 -13.04 17.78
N PRO A 220 3.63 -12.60 18.71
CA PRO A 220 5.05 -12.97 18.75
C PRO A 220 5.29 -14.47 18.88
N TYR A 221 4.48 -15.18 19.64
CA TYR A 221 4.62 -16.63 19.83
C TYR A 221 4.20 -17.39 18.56
N ALA A 222 3.09 -16.97 17.92
CA ALA A 222 2.65 -17.53 16.66
C ALA A 222 3.68 -17.27 15.54
N LEU A 223 4.35 -16.11 15.55
CA LEU A 223 5.43 -15.79 14.63
C LEU A 223 6.61 -16.75 14.82
N LEU A 224 7.12 -16.91 16.05
CA LEU A 224 8.23 -17.80 16.37
C LEU A 224 7.91 -19.25 15.99
N GLU A 225 6.71 -19.73 16.27
CA GLU A 225 6.28 -21.09 15.94
C GLU A 225 6.20 -21.27 14.41
N THR A 226 5.68 -20.28 13.69
CA THR A 226 5.64 -20.32 12.24
C THR A 226 7.06 -20.36 11.64
N VAL A 227 8.00 -19.55 12.15
CA VAL A 227 9.39 -19.57 11.72
C VAL A 227 10.04 -20.94 11.95
N ARG A 228 9.85 -21.54 13.14
CA ARG A 228 10.37 -22.87 13.46
C ARG A 228 9.82 -23.94 12.52
N ARG A 229 8.51 -23.95 12.31
CA ARG A 229 7.82 -24.90 11.41
C ARG A 229 8.35 -24.77 9.98
N VAL A 230 8.40 -23.55 9.43
CA VAL A 230 8.89 -23.30 8.07
C VAL A 230 10.32 -23.79 7.90
N ARG A 231 11.20 -23.55 8.87
CA ARG A 231 12.58 -24.06 8.85
C ARG A 231 12.67 -25.57 8.94
N ALA A 232 11.83 -26.21 9.77
CA ALA A 232 11.78 -27.68 9.90
C ALA A 232 11.33 -28.34 8.58
N GLU A 233 10.47 -27.66 7.80
CA GLU A 233 10.04 -28.06 6.46
C GLU A 233 11.07 -27.74 5.35
N GLY A 234 12.24 -27.20 5.69
CA GLY A 234 13.30 -26.84 4.76
C GLY A 234 13.19 -25.44 4.14
N GLY A 235 12.24 -24.65 4.56
CA GLY A 235 12.06 -23.25 4.15
C GLY A 235 13.12 -22.32 4.74
N ARG A 236 13.19 -21.11 4.18
CA ARG A 236 14.15 -20.08 4.57
C ARG A 236 13.45 -18.74 4.79
N PRO A 237 12.73 -18.55 5.91
CA PRO A 237 12.06 -17.30 6.21
C PRO A 237 13.09 -16.17 6.32
N LYS A 238 12.86 -15.08 5.58
CA LYS A 238 13.75 -13.92 5.48
C LYS A 238 13.01 -12.61 5.68
N LEU A 239 11.72 -12.59 5.44
CA LEU A 239 10.94 -11.37 5.36
C LEU A 239 9.65 -11.50 6.14
N LEU A 240 9.36 -10.50 6.98
CA LEU A 240 8.06 -10.29 7.60
C LEU A 240 7.41 -9.05 7.01
N LEU A 241 6.21 -9.20 6.47
CA LEU A 241 5.34 -8.06 6.12
C LEU A 241 4.38 -7.83 7.27
N LEU A 242 4.20 -6.58 7.67
CA LEU A 242 3.20 -6.19 8.66
C LEU A 242 2.68 -4.78 8.40
N SER A 243 1.55 -4.43 9.01
CA SER A 243 1.02 -3.07 9.02
C SER A 243 0.58 -2.67 10.42
N VAL A 244 1.02 -1.48 10.88
CA VAL A 244 0.67 -0.97 12.21
C VAL A 244 -0.71 -0.30 12.23
N VAL A 245 -1.20 0.09 11.06
CA VAL A 245 -2.57 0.50 10.78
C VAL A 245 -3.08 -0.43 9.70
N ASP A 246 -3.91 -1.38 10.10
CA ASP A 246 -4.16 -2.58 9.33
C ASP A 246 -5.20 -2.43 8.21
N ASP A 247 -4.90 -3.00 7.07
CA ASP A 247 -5.84 -3.38 6.03
C ASP A 247 -5.90 -4.93 5.99
N PRO A 248 -7.02 -5.59 6.23
CA PRO A 248 -8.40 -5.06 6.07
C PRO A 248 -9.12 -4.66 7.36
N THR A 249 -8.55 -4.81 8.54
CA THR A 249 -9.32 -4.70 9.79
C THR A 249 -9.60 -3.26 10.25
N ALA A 250 -8.88 -2.27 9.71
CA ALA A 250 -8.97 -0.85 10.08
C ALA A 250 -8.65 -0.60 11.57
N THR A 251 -7.84 -1.46 12.18
CA THR A 251 -7.39 -1.35 13.57
C THR A 251 -5.95 -0.87 13.64
N VAL A 252 -5.58 -0.32 14.80
CA VAL A 252 -4.20 0.10 15.11
C VAL A 252 -3.60 -0.91 16.06
N ALA A 253 -2.40 -1.40 15.75
CA ALA A 253 -1.72 -2.37 16.59
C ALA A 253 -1.25 -1.74 17.90
N PRO A 254 -1.42 -2.42 19.06
CA PRO A 254 -0.90 -1.96 20.34
C PRO A 254 0.64 -1.82 20.30
N PRO A 255 1.21 -0.72 20.86
CA PRO A 255 2.65 -0.46 20.82
C PRO A 255 3.49 -1.59 21.42
N GLU A 256 3.03 -2.20 22.49
CA GLU A 256 3.71 -3.30 23.18
C GLU A 256 3.83 -4.52 22.27
N LEU A 257 2.74 -4.85 21.56
CA LEU A 257 2.71 -5.95 20.62
C LEU A 257 3.63 -5.69 19.41
N VAL A 258 3.62 -4.45 18.89
CA VAL A 258 4.53 -4.05 17.81
C VAL A 258 5.98 -4.28 18.23
N ARG A 259 6.35 -3.87 19.44
CA ARG A 259 7.70 -4.07 19.98
C ARG A 259 8.06 -5.55 20.09
N GLU A 260 7.20 -6.35 20.71
CA GLU A 260 7.46 -7.78 20.92
C GLU A 260 7.54 -8.56 19.59
N ALA A 261 6.68 -8.25 18.62
CA ALA A 261 6.74 -8.85 17.31
C ALA A 261 8.00 -8.46 16.52
N CYS A 262 8.44 -7.20 16.63
CA CYS A 262 9.70 -6.73 16.03
C CYS A 262 10.91 -7.41 16.66
N GLU A 263 10.98 -7.49 17.99
CA GLU A 263 12.05 -8.18 18.72
C GLU A 263 12.12 -9.67 18.33
N ALA A 264 10.97 -10.34 18.24
CA ALA A 264 10.88 -11.73 17.80
C ALA A 264 11.36 -11.91 16.34
N ALA A 265 10.92 -11.04 15.43
CA ALA A 265 11.30 -11.09 14.03
C ALA A 265 12.81 -10.87 13.82
N VAL A 266 13.35 -9.82 14.44
CA VAL A 266 14.79 -9.49 14.35
C VAL A 266 15.65 -10.56 15.02
N GLY A 267 15.21 -11.10 16.17
CA GLY A 267 15.88 -12.22 16.84
C GLY A 267 15.98 -13.48 15.97
N GLU A 268 15.02 -13.70 15.09
CA GLU A 268 15.02 -14.78 14.09
C GLU A 268 15.71 -14.39 12.76
N GLY A 269 16.33 -13.21 12.68
CA GLY A 269 17.05 -12.73 11.51
C GLY A 269 16.14 -12.36 10.32
N LEU A 270 14.86 -12.09 10.56
CA LEU A 270 13.94 -11.57 9.57
C LEU A 270 14.19 -10.07 9.35
N HIS A 271 14.02 -9.62 8.11
CA HIS A 271 13.84 -8.21 7.82
C HIS A 271 12.35 -7.87 7.80
N ILE A 272 11.99 -6.70 8.28
CA ILE A 272 10.60 -6.27 8.35
C ILE A 272 10.34 -5.24 7.23
N ILE A 273 9.24 -5.42 6.50
CA ILE A 273 8.64 -4.36 5.70
C ILE A 273 7.37 -3.93 6.43
N SER A 274 7.36 -2.70 6.93
CA SER A 274 6.21 -2.08 7.56
C SER A 274 5.42 -1.28 6.54
N ASP A 275 4.21 -1.71 6.23
CA ASP A 275 3.28 -0.93 5.41
C ASP A 275 2.53 0.07 6.30
N GLU A 276 2.86 1.33 6.12
CA GLU A 276 2.28 2.44 6.87
C GLU A 276 1.37 3.34 6.00
N THR A 277 0.84 2.78 4.92
CA THR A 277 -0.06 3.48 4.00
C THR A 277 -1.23 4.18 4.70
N TRP A 278 -1.76 3.56 5.74
CA TRP A 278 -2.94 4.07 6.45
C TRP A 278 -2.62 4.88 7.70
N ARG A 279 -1.33 5.14 8.03
CA ARG A 279 -0.93 5.82 9.27
C ARG A 279 -1.56 7.20 9.45
N ASP A 280 -1.71 7.97 8.37
CA ASP A 280 -2.27 9.33 8.42
C ASP A 280 -3.81 9.34 8.36
N THR A 281 -4.44 8.16 8.44
CA THR A 281 -5.91 8.00 8.43
C THR A 281 -6.48 7.65 9.79
N VAL A 282 -5.68 7.69 10.86
CA VAL A 282 -6.15 7.40 12.22
C VAL A 282 -7.29 8.35 12.59
N HIS A 283 -8.42 7.78 13.03
CA HIS A 283 -9.65 8.52 13.28
C HIS A 283 -9.50 9.49 14.45
N ARG A 284 -8.80 9.07 15.51
CA ARG A 284 -8.56 9.86 16.73
C ARG A 284 -7.07 9.93 17.02
N PRO A 285 -6.30 10.73 16.25
CA PRO A 285 -4.84 10.73 16.36
C PRO A 285 -4.31 11.26 17.70
N ARG A 286 -5.13 11.97 18.49
CA ARG A 286 -4.75 12.43 19.83
C ARG A 286 -4.89 11.35 20.89
N ASP A 287 -5.77 10.37 20.65
CA ASP A 287 -6.12 9.30 21.59
C ASP A 287 -5.45 7.97 21.19
N THR A 288 -4.71 7.95 20.10
CA THR A 288 -4.10 6.74 19.55
C THR A 288 -2.58 6.88 19.51
N VAL A 289 -1.88 5.97 20.18
CA VAL A 289 -0.43 5.87 20.08
C VAL A 289 -0.10 4.98 18.87
N LEU A 290 0.58 5.55 17.91
CA LEU A 290 1.05 4.86 16.72
C LEU A 290 2.56 4.87 16.69
N LEU A 291 3.18 3.69 16.83
CA LEU A 291 4.62 3.50 16.73
C LEU A 291 4.97 2.77 15.45
N SER A 292 6.01 3.25 14.78
CA SER A 292 6.58 2.53 13.63
C SER A 292 7.54 1.44 14.12
N PRO A 293 7.54 0.24 13.53
CA PRO A 293 8.60 -0.74 13.74
C PRO A 293 10.00 -0.17 13.54
N ALA A 294 10.16 0.80 12.63
CA ALA A 294 11.45 1.44 12.35
C ALA A 294 11.95 2.37 13.48
N GLU A 295 11.08 2.77 14.41
CA GLU A 295 11.49 3.49 15.63
C GLU A 295 12.13 2.52 16.65
N MET A 296 11.73 1.26 16.62
CA MET A 296 12.21 0.22 17.54
C MET A 296 13.40 -0.56 17.00
N CYS A 297 13.35 -0.90 15.71
CA CYS A 297 14.37 -1.70 15.02
C CYS A 297 14.86 -0.96 13.75
N PRO A 298 15.55 0.20 13.92
CA PRO A 298 15.88 1.10 12.81
C PRO A 298 16.73 0.47 11.71
N ASP A 299 17.52 -0.56 12.02
CA ASP A 299 18.44 -1.22 11.11
C ASP A 299 17.82 -2.39 10.33
N ASP A 300 16.67 -2.89 10.79
CA ASP A 300 16.05 -4.10 10.24
C ASP A 300 14.65 -3.86 9.64
N VAL A 301 14.21 -2.59 9.54
CA VAL A 301 12.89 -2.24 9.04
C VAL A 301 12.97 -1.30 7.84
N THR A 302 12.37 -1.72 6.73
CA THR A 302 12.02 -0.84 5.61
C THR A 302 10.55 -0.42 5.76
N VAL A 303 10.29 0.88 5.72
CA VAL A 303 8.92 1.41 5.83
C VAL A 303 8.43 1.82 4.45
N ILE A 304 7.18 1.48 4.12
CA ILE A 304 6.53 1.94 2.89
C ILE A 304 5.24 2.71 3.21
N ALA A 305 4.90 3.65 2.35
CA ALA A 305 3.59 4.31 2.36
C ALA A 305 3.13 4.62 0.94
N ASP A 306 1.91 4.20 0.60
CA ASP A 306 1.22 4.67 -0.60
C ASP A 306 0.52 5.99 -0.29
N LEU A 307 0.72 6.99 -1.14
CA LEU A 307 0.11 8.30 -0.93
C LEU A 307 -1.42 8.27 -1.08
N ALA A 308 -1.97 7.23 -1.74
CA ALA A 308 -3.40 7.00 -1.84
C ALA A 308 -4.09 6.73 -0.49
N GLY A 309 -3.34 6.40 0.55
CA GLY A 309 -3.86 6.30 1.91
C GLY A 309 -4.52 7.59 2.38
N ALA A 310 -3.78 8.73 2.33
CA ALA A 310 -4.25 10.01 2.84
C ALA A 310 -3.84 11.24 2.01
N LEU A 311 -2.76 11.17 1.24
CA LEU A 311 -2.09 12.35 0.68
C LEU A 311 -2.50 12.67 -0.76
N ALA A 312 -2.80 11.65 -1.57
CA ALA A 312 -3.14 11.77 -2.98
C ALA A 312 -4.32 10.87 -3.36
N PRO A 313 -5.03 11.13 -4.47
CA PRO A 313 -6.02 10.19 -4.97
C PRO A 313 -5.34 8.93 -5.54
N ALA A 314 -6.05 7.78 -5.49
CA ALA A 314 -5.55 6.51 -6.04
C ALA A 314 -5.22 6.58 -7.55
N ALA A 315 -5.86 7.49 -8.29
CA ALA A 315 -5.57 7.73 -9.69
C ALA A 315 -4.20 8.41 -9.96
N TRP A 316 -3.52 8.89 -8.91
CA TRP A 316 -2.16 9.45 -8.98
C TRP A 316 -1.21 8.55 -8.20
N PRO A 317 -0.88 7.37 -8.76
CA PRO A 317 -0.18 6.34 -8.01
C PRO A 317 1.26 6.75 -7.70
N VAL A 318 1.56 6.92 -6.42
CA VAL A 318 2.90 7.12 -5.87
C VAL A 318 2.99 6.46 -4.51
N ALA A 319 4.00 5.65 -4.33
CA ALA A 319 4.41 5.16 -3.02
C ALA A 319 5.87 5.46 -2.76
N VAL A 320 6.22 5.59 -1.50
CA VAL A 320 7.58 5.88 -1.05
C VAL A 320 8.04 4.85 -0.04
N ALA A 321 9.30 4.43 -0.15
CA ALA A 321 9.98 3.58 0.82
C ALA A 321 11.11 4.34 1.49
N ARG A 322 11.30 4.11 2.80
CA ARG A 322 12.47 4.50 3.57
C ARG A 322 13.24 3.25 3.95
N PHE A 323 14.48 3.17 3.51
CA PHE A 323 15.41 2.10 3.87
C PHE A 323 16.20 2.45 5.14
N PRO A 324 16.62 1.45 5.92
CA PRO A 324 17.60 1.63 6.98
C PRO A 324 18.93 2.24 6.49
N ASP A 325 19.64 2.94 7.36
CA ASP A 325 20.97 3.48 7.04
C ASP A 325 22.08 2.46 7.36
N THR A 326 22.08 1.33 6.65
CA THR A 326 23.05 0.27 6.80
C THR A 326 23.59 -0.20 5.44
N ALA A 327 24.82 -0.72 5.41
CA ALA A 327 25.42 -1.25 4.18
C ALA A 327 24.56 -2.37 3.55
N ARG A 328 23.93 -3.20 4.36
CA ARG A 328 23.00 -4.26 3.92
C ARG A 328 21.76 -3.67 3.25
N ALA A 329 21.20 -2.62 3.84
CA ALA A 329 20.05 -1.94 3.28
C ALA A 329 20.39 -1.18 1.98
N ALA A 330 21.58 -0.62 1.86
CA ALA A 330 22.05 0.01 0.63
C ALA A 330 22.09 -0.99 -0.55
N VAL A 331 22.55 -2.22 -0.32
CA VAL A 331 22.51 -3.30 -1.33
C VAL A 331 21.07 -3.65 -1.72
N ARG A 332 20.16 -3.75 -0.75
CA ARG A 332 18.75 -4.04 -1.02
C ARG A 332 18.07 -2.89 -1.77
N HIS A 333 18.37 -1.65 -1.39
CA HIS A 333 17.91 -0.46 -2.10
C HIS A 333 18.34 -0.50 -3.56
N ALA A 334 19.62 -0.72 -3.86
CA ALA A 334 20.12 -0.84 -5.23
C ALA A 334 19.36 -1.92 -6.02
N ARG A 335 19.21 -3.13 -5.46
CA ARG A 335 18.43 -4.22 -6.09
C ARG A 335 16.97 -3.84 -6.33
N THR A 336 16.36 -3.11 -5.39
CA THR A 336 14.99 -2.61 -5.56
C THR A 336 14.91 -1.67 -6.76
N LEU A 337 15.87 -0.76 -6.92
CA LEU A 337 15.95 0.14 -8.07
C LEU A 337 16.16 -0.62 -9.38
N ASP A 338 16.97 -1.67 -9.40
CA ASP A 338 17.18 -2.53 -10.58
C ASP A 338 15.87 -3.21 -11.00
N ILE A 339 15.11 -3.74 -10.03
CA ILE A 339 13.81 -4.37 -10.31
C ILE A 339 12.79 -3.33 -10.81
N LEU A 340 12.68 -2.16 -10.16
CA LEU A 340 11.80 -1.09 -10.61
C LEU A 340 12.16 -0.63 -12.03
N THR A 341 13.46 -0.61 -12.36
CA THR A 341 13.94 -0.29 -13.71
C THR A 341 13.50 -1.35 -14.72
N ALA A 342 13.69 -2.63 -14.38
CA ALA A 342 13.29 -3.74 -15.24
C ALA A 342 11.78 -3.79 -15.49
N LEU A 343 10.99 -3.40 -14.49
CA LEU A 343 9.53 -3.29 -14.60
C LEU A 343 9.06 -2.04 -15.37
N GLY A 344 9.95 -1.09 -15.66
CA GLY A 344 9.55 0.23 -16.16
C GLY A 344 8.68 1.01 -15.17
N ALA A 345 8.78 0.71 -13.87
CA ALA A 345 7.97 1.28 -12.81
C ALA A 345 8.47 2.68 -12.42
N LEU A 346 8.23 3.65 -13.29
CA LEU A 346 8.67 5.04 -13.16
C LEU A 346 7.49 5.95 -12.83
N VAL A 347 7.66 6.84 -11.87
CA VAL A 347 6.62 7.82 -11.53
C VAL A 347 6.54 8.87 -12.63
N ALA A 348 5.34 9.17 -13.12
CA ALA A 348 5.12 10.21 -14.13
C ALA A 348 5.50 11.59 -13.57
N GLY A 349 6.21 12.40 -14.36
CA GLY A 349 6.75 13.69 -13.93
C GLY A 349 5.73 14.65 -13.30
N PRO A 350 4.54 14.87 -13.88
CA PRO A 350 3.49 15.69 -13.26
C PRO A 350 3.00 15.13 -11.91
N ILE A 351 2.81 13.81 -11.84
CA ILE A 351 2.37 13.13 -10.61
C ILE A 351 3.45 13.24 -9.53
N ALA A 352 4.72 13.02 -9.88
CA ALA A 352 5.84 13.16 -8.94
C ALA A 352 5.92 14.57 -8.33
N HIS A 353 5.64 15.61 -9.13
CA HIS A 353 5.63 16.97 -8.65
C HIS A 353 4.49 17.23 -7.66
N ALA A 354 3.29 16.78 -7.99
CA ALA A 354 2.14 16.85 -7.07
C ALA A 354 2.36 16.03 -5.79
N ALA A 355 2.97 14.85 -5.91
CA ALA A 355 3.33 13.99 -4.78
C ALA A 355 4.37 14.66 -3.86
N ALA A 356 5.39 15.29 -4.41
CA ALA A 356 6.38 16.02 -3.62
C ALA A 356 5.73 17.18 -2.84
N HIS A 357 4.78 17.89 -3.45
CA HIS A 357 4.00 18.93 -2.78
C HIS A 357 3.11 18.35 -1.65
N ALA A 358 2.43 17.24 -1.92
CA ALA A 358 1.60 16.56 -0.92
C ALA A 358 2.44 16.06 0.27
N LEU A 359 3.62 15.48 0.01
CA LEU A 359 4.56 15.01 1.02
C LEU A 359 5.17 16.15 1.86
N ALA A 360 5.21 17.39 1.34
CA ALA A 360 5.58 18.57 2.13
C ALA A 360 4.50 18.95 3.16
N GLU A 361 3.29 18.40 3.03
CA GLU A 361 2.15 18.59 3.93
C GLU A 361 1.81 20.07 4.14
N PRO A 362 1.48 20.83 3.09
CA PRO A 362 1.00 22.20 3.26
C PRO A 362 -0.30 22.22 4.08
N ASP A 363 -0.70 23.40 4.56
CA ASP A 363 -1.87 23.56 5.44
C ASP A 363 -3.14 22.94 4.83
N SER A 364 -3.36 23.11 3.54
CA SER A 364 -4.50 22.55 2.83
C SER A 364 -4.56 21.02 2.90
N VAL A 365 -3.41 20.35 2.79
CA VAL A 365 -3.29 18.89 2.89
C VAL A 365 -3.50 18.44 4.34
N ARG A 366 -2.86 19.11 5.30
CA ARG A 366 -3.05 18.82 6.73
C ARG A 366 -4.50 19.00 7.17
N ASP A 367 -5.16 20.07 6.70
CA ASP A 367 -6.56 20.34 7.00
C ASP A 367 -7.48 19.26 6.44
N ARG A 368 -7.22 18.82 5.19
CA ARG A 368 -7.96 17.73 4.58
C ARG A 368 -7.81 16.43 5.37
N ILE A 369 -6.60 16.07 5.79
CA ILE A 369 -6.36 14.86 6.61
C ILE A 369 -7.17 14.94 7.92
N ARG A 370 -7.12 16.08 8.63
CA ARG A 370 -7.89 16.26 9.87
C ARG A 370 -9.40 16.14 9.66
N ARG A 371 -9.94 16.77 8.61
CA ARG A 371 -11.38 16.68 8.27
C ARG A 371 -11.78 15.28 7.88
N ALA A 372 -10.94 14.58 7.11
CA ALA A 372 -11.17 13.19 6.72
C ALA A 372 -11.21 12.27 7.95
N ALA A 373 -10.28 12.42 8.89
CA ALA A 373 -10.27 11.66 10.13
C ALA A 373 -11.54 11.90 10.97
N ALA A 374 -11.98 13.16 11.10
CA ALA A 374 -13.20 13.50 11.82
C ALA A 374 -14.45 12.89 11.16
N LEU A 375 -14.57 13.05 9.82
CA LEU A 375 -15.67 12.47 9.04
C LEU A 375 -15.72 10.94 9.19
N GLN A 376 -14.58 10.27 9.05
CA GLN A 376 -14.50 8.81 9.16
C GLN A 376 -14.81 8.33 10.58
N THR A 377 -14.43 9.07 11.61
CA THR A 377 -14.79 8.76 13.00
C THR A 377 -16.31 8.61 13.16
N GLU A 378 -17.10 9.48 12.55
CA GLU A 378 -18.56 9.46 12.67
C GLU A 378 -19.20 8.41 11.75
N VAL A 379 -18.84 8.40 10.47
CA VAL A 379 -19.45 7.53 9.46
C VAL A 379 -19.10 6.07 9.71
N ALA A 380 -17.82 5.76 10.00
CA ALA A 380 -17.40 4.40 10.28
C ALA A 380 -18.02 3.86 11.58
N ALA A 381 -18.17 4.71 12.61
CA ALA A 381 -18.87 4.32 13.82
C ALA A 381 -20.38 4.05 13.59
N ALA A 382 -21.02 4.81 12.69
CA ALA A 382 -22.41 4.57 12.34
C ALA A 382 -22.58 3.25 11.57
N ALA A 383 -21.71 2.99 10.58
CA ALA A 383 -21.70 1.74 9.84
C ALA A 383 -21.39 0.53 10.76
N HIS A 384 -20.42 0.67 11.66
CA HIS A 384 -20.07 -0.37 12.63
C HIS A 384 -21.26 -0.73 13.54
N ARG A 385 -21.99 0.26 14.06
CA ARG A 385 -23.22 0.00 14.84
C ARG A 385 -24.29 -0.77 14.04
N ALA A 386 -24.45 -0.45 12.75
CA ALA A 386 -25.39 -1.15 11.88
C ALA A 386 -25.00 -2.62 11.67
N VAL A 387 -23.71 -2.90 11.49
CA VAL A 387 -23.17 -4.26 11.38
C VAL A 387 -23.41 -5.03 12.68
N LEU A 388 -23.04 -4.49 13.84
CA LEU A 388 -23.25 -5.14 15.13
C LEU A 388 -24.73 -5.41 15.43
N ALA A 389 -25.63 -4.50 15.01
CA ALA A 389 -27.07 -4.67 15.21
C ALA A 389 -27.66 -5.87 14.45
N SER A 390 -26.99 -6.37 13.41
CA SER A 390 -27.39 -7.61 12.70
C SER A 390 -27.05 -8.88 13.46
N GLY A 391 -26.16 -8.83 14.44
CA GLY A 391 -25.58 -9.98 15.13
C GLY A 391 -24.22 -10.42 14.56
N ALA A 392 -23.69 -9.74 13.55
CA ALA A 392 -22.33 -9.94 13.07
C ALA A 392 -21.33 -9.35 14.08
N LEU A 393 -20.07 -9.77 13.98
CA LEU A 393 -18.97 -9.29 14.80
C LEU A 393 -18.11 -8.34 13.96
N ALA A 394 -17.61 -7.28 14.58
CA ALA A 394 -16.60 -6.41 13.99
C ALA A 394 -15.85 -5.66 15.10
N ARG A 395 -14.56 -5.44 14.92
CA ARG A 395 -13.78 -4.53 15.76
C ARG A 395 -14.19 -3.08 15.43
N PRO A 396 -14.20 -2.18 16.42
CA PRO A 396 -14.38 -0.77 16.12
C PRO A 396 -13.27 -0.27 15.19
N PRO A 397 -13.58 0.33 14.04
CA PRO A 397 -12.56 0.86 13.15
C PRO A 397 -11.86 2.07 13.81
N GLN A 398 -10.53 2.05 13.78
CA GLN A 398 -9.67 3.07 14.38
C GLN A 398 -8.99 3.95 13.33
N ALA A 399 -8.98 3.49 12.08
CA ALA A 399 -8.34 4.18 10.98
C ALA A 399 -8.96 3.77 9.64
N GLY A 400 -8.45 4.35 8.54
CA GLY A 400 -8.87 3.98 7.19
C GLY A 400 -10.28 4.44 6.83
N ARG A 401 -10.80 3.84 5.77
CA ARG A 401 -12.12 4.12 5.19
C ARG A 401 -12.93 2.83 5.01
N HIS A 402 -12.78 1.90 5.93
CA HIS A 402 -13.45 0.59 5.88
C HIS A 402 -13.60 0.01 7.28
N LEU A 403 -14.32 -1.09 7.36
CA LEU A 403 -14.40 -1.95 8.54
C LEU A 403 -14.40 -3.42 8.08
N TYR A 404 -13.98 -4.32 8.95
CA TYR A 404 -13.93 -5.76 8.68
C TYR A 404 -14.93 -6.48 9.55
N ALA A 405 -15.92 -7.13 8.92
CA ALA A 405 -17.01 -7.80 9.60
C ALA A 405 -16.91 -9.31 9.48
N ASP A 406 -17.18 -10.02 10.57
CA ASP A 406 -17.34 -11.48 10.62
C ASP A 406 -18.83 -11.81 10.77
N LEU A 407 -19.41 -12.37 9.71
CA LEU A 407 -20.79 -12.81 9.66
C LEU A 407 -20.94 -14.31 10.04
N GLY A 408 -19.90 -14.93 10.57
CA GLY A 408 -19.93 -16.32 11.08
C GLY A 408 -21.11 -16.62 12.01
N PRO A 409 -21.47 -15.72 12.95
CA PRO A 409 -22.67 -15.90 13.79
C PRO A 409 -23.98 -16.00 13.02
N LEU A 410 -24.03 -15.47 11.79
CA LEU A 410 -25.21 -15.48 10.90
C LEU A 410 -25.18 -16.62 9.88
N ARG A 411 -24.25 -17.58 10.00
CA ARG A 411 -24.02 -18.66 9.03
C ARG A 411 -25.28 -19.43 8.65
N ALA A 412 -26.11 -19.81 9.63
CA ALA A 412 -27.34 -20.55 9.36
C ALA A 412 -28.28 -19.74 8.46
N ARG A 413 -28.46 -18.46 8.79
CA ARG A 413 -29.32 -17.55 8.02
C ARG A 413 -28.75 -17.28 6.61
N LEU A 414 -27.44 -17.12 6.50
CA LEU A 414 -26.78 -16.93 5.21
C LEU A 414 -26.90 -18.18 4.33
N ALA A 415 -26.79 -19.37 4.91
CA ALA A 415 -26.99 -20.62 4.17
C ALA A 415 -28.41 -20.73 3.60
N ASP A 416 -29.46 -20.29 4.33
CA ASP A 416 -30.83 -20.21 3.81
C ASP A 416 -30.97 -19.24 2.61
N LEU A 417 -30.03 -18.31 2.47
CA LEU A 417 -29.95 -17.35 1.36
C LEU A 417 -29.01 -17.81 0.24
N GLY A 418 -28.46 -19.03 0.33
CA GLY A 418 -27.52 -19.58 -0.64
C GLY A 418 -26.09 -19.09 -0.46
N VAL A 419 -25.73 -18.53 0.72
CA VAL A 419 -24.39 -17.99 1.02
C VAL A 419 -23.72 -18.91 2.04
N THR A 420 -22.74 -19.70 1.60
CA THR A 420 -22.03 -20.70 2.41
C THR A 420 -20.55 -20.41 2.60
N ASP A 421 -19.99 -19.59 1.71
CA ASP A 421 -18.58 -19.21 1.72
C ASP A 421 -18.35 -17.70 1.53
N SER A 422 -17.08 -17.31 1.54
CA SER A 422 -16.65 -15.91 1.45
C SER A 422 -16.80 -15.31 0.05
N MET A 423 -16.82 -16.12 -1.02
CA MET A 423 -17.02 -15.65 -2.39
C MET A 423 -18.49 -15.35 -2.63
N GLU A 424 -19.37 -16.26 -2.22
CA GLU A 424 -20.81 -16.05 -2.27
C GLU A 424 -21.24 -14.88 -1.38
N LEU A 425 -20.58 -14.71 -0.22
CA LEU A 425 -20.81 -13.55 0.65
C LEU A 425 -20.42 -12.24 -0.02
N GLU A 426 -19.29 -12.20 -0.72
CA GLU A 426 -18.84 -11.03 -1.49
C GLU A 426 -19.87 -10.65 -2.56
N GLU A 427 -20.31 -11.61 -3.35
CA GLU A 427 -21.29 -11.39 -4.42
C GLU A 427 -22.64 -10.91 -3.82
N TYR A 428 -23.15 -11.62 -2.81
CA TYR A 428 -24.40 -11.28 -2.13
C TYR A 428 -24.41 -9.86 -1.56
N LEU A 429 -23.34 -9.45 -0.88
CA LEU A 429 -23.28 -8.13 -0.27
C LEU A 429 -22.97 -7.03 -1.30
N THR A 430 -22.15 -7.30 -2.30
CA THR A 430 -21.87 -6.35 -3.38
C THR A 430 -23.15 -5.95 -4.10
N ASP A 431 -23.99 -6.93 -4.45
CA ASP A 431 -25.28 -6.68 -5.11
C ASP A 431 -26.23 -5.88 -4.24
N ARG A 432 -26.32 -6.22 -2.95
CA ARG A 432 -27.26 -5.59 -2.03
C ARG A 432 -26.84 -4.19 -1.60
N LEU A 433 -25.55 -3.95 -1.47
CA LEU A 433 -25.01 -2.64 -1.10
C LEU A 433 -24.85 -1.72 -2.31
N GLY A 434 -24.85 -2.26 -3.54
CA GLY A 434 -24.53 -1.51 -4.75
C GLY A 434 -23.09 -0.96 -4.73
N ALA A 435 -22.20 -1.57 -3.96
CA ALA A 435 -20.81 -1.17 -3.79
C ALA A 435 -19.95 -2.40 -3.47
N PRO A 436 -18.66 -2.43 -3.86
CA PRO A 436 -17.79 -3.56 -3.61
C PRO A 436 -17.68 -3.89 -2.12
N ALA A 437 -17.90 -5.17 -1.79
CA ALA A 437 -17.78 -5.74 -0.45
C ALA A 437 -16.86 -6.97 -0.48
N PRO A 438 -15.53 -6.78 -0.69
CA PRO A 438 -14.60 -7.88 -0.89
C PRO A 438 -14.55 -8.84 0.29
N GLY A 439 -14.67 -10.14 -0.02
CA GLY A 439 -14.70 -11.22 0.94
C GLY A 439 -13.33 -11.51 1.58
N GLY A 440 -13.34 -12.12 2.75
CA GLY A 440 -12.15 -12.43 3.55
C GLY A 440 -11.12 -13.30 2.82
N HIS A 441 -11.55 -14.14 1.88
CA HIS A 441 -10.66 -14.96 1.06
C HIS A 441 -9.63 -14.14 0.27
N ARG A 442 -9.96 -12.89 -0.11
CA ARG A 442 -9.03 -11.95 -0.77
C ARG A 442 -7.92 -11.48 0.16
N PHE A 443 -8.17 -11.49 1.46
CA PHE A 443 -7.25 -11.06 2.52
C PHE A 443 -6.54 -12.23 3.22
N GLY A 444 -6.61 -13.43 2.62
CA GLY A 444 -5.94 -14.62 3.11
C GLY A 444 -6.72 -15.41 4.16
N ASP A 445 -7.95 -15.03 4.49
CA ASP A 445 -8.83 -15.86 5.31
C ASP A 445 -9.24 -17.13 4.57
N GLU A 446 -9.66 -18.12 5.32
CA GLU A 446 -10.16 -19.36 4.76
C GLU A 446 -11.48 -19.11 4.01
N LEU A 447 -11.68 -19.81 2.89
CA LEU A 447 -12.87 -19.63 2.06
C LEU A 447 -14.17 -19.78 2.85
N GLY A 448 -14.21 -20.72 3.79
CA GLY A 448 -15.37 -20.95 4.66
C GLY A 448 -15.56 -19.90 5.76
N ALA A 449 -14.65 -18.95 5.93
CA ALA A 449 -14.80 -17.84 6.88
C ALA A 449 -15.68 -16.74 6.26
N LEU A 450 -16.87 -16.51 6.85
CA LEU A 450 -17.83 -15.51 6.35
C LEU A 450 -17.43 -14.10 6.78
N ARG A 451 -16.27 -13.64 6.29
CA ARG A 451 -15.72 -12.32 6.58
C ARG A 451 -15.73 -11.43 5.35
N VAL A 452 -15.88 -10.12 5.57
CA VAL A 452 -16.00 -9.14 4.49
C VAL A 452 -15.41 -7.79 4.91
N ARG A 453 -14.74 -7.11 3.96
CA ARG A 453 -14.31 -5.72 4.10
C ARG A 453 -15.37 -4.79 3.52
N LEU A 454 -15.87 -3.87 4.33
CA LEU A 454 -16.94 -2.94 3.98
C LEU A 454 -16.37 -1.53 3.88
N GLY A 455 -16.35 -0.95 2.69
CA GLY A 455 -15.89 0.42 2.46
C GLY A 455 -16.90 1.46 2.96
N THR A 456 -16.41 2.54 3.57
CA THR A 456 -17.23 3.70 3.98
C THR A 456 -17.32 4.79 2.92
N GLY A 457 -16.47 4.73 1.88
CA GLY A 457 -16.49 5.69 0.77
C GLY A 457 -17.85 5.89 0.12
N PRO A 458 -18.59 4.82 -0.23
CA PRO A 458 -19.93 4.92 -0.81
C PRO A 458 -20.97 5.62 0.07
N LEU A 459 -20.73 5.66 1.39
CA LEU A 459 -21.63 6.32 2.35
C LEU A 459 -21.48 7.84 2.34
N LEU A 460 -20.43 8.39 1.74
CA LEU A 460 -20.10 9.81 1.73
C LEU A 460 -20.74 10.57 0.57
N GLY A 461 -21.37 9.87 -0.37
CA GLY A 461 -22.01 10.44 -1.54
C GLY A 461 -21.49 9.86 -2.85
N ALA A 462 -22.35 9.89 -3.87
CA ALA A 462 -22.11 9.33 -5.19
C ALA A 462 -21.33 10.29 -6.12
N THR A 463 -21.26 11.57 -5.78
CA THR A 463 -20.60 12.60 -6.61
C THR A 463 -19.47 13.30 -5.85
N PRO A 464 -18.45 13.84 -6.55
CA PRO A 464 -17.41 14.63 -5.91
C PRO A 464 -17.93 15.82 -5.09
N GLN A 465 -19.04 16.43 -5.53
CA GLN A 465 -19.69 17.53 -4.81
C GLN A 465 -20.25 17.06 -3.46
N GLN A 466 -21.00 15.95 -3.44
CA GLN A 466 -21.52 15.35 -2.22
C GLN A 466 -20.41 14.94 -1.26
N GLN A 467 -19.34 14.33 -1.77
CA GLN A 467 -18.18 13.96 -0.97
C GLN A 467 -17.47 15.17 -0.36
N THR A 468 -17.38 16.29 -1.13
CA THR A 468 -16.83 17.55 -0.63
C THR A 468 -17.72 18.15 0.45
N GLU A 469 -19.04 18.12 0.26
CA GLU A 469 -20.02 18.55 1.25
C GLU A 469 -19.90 17.72 2.53
N SER A 470 -19.82 16.40 2.42
CA SER A 470 -19.61 15.49 3.56
C SER A 470 -18.32 15.80 4.32
N LEU A 471 -17.22 16.11 3.59
CA LEU A 471 -15.92 16.44 4.19
C LEU A 471 -15.92 17.79 4.93
N THR A 472 -16.80 18.72 4.54
CA THR A 472 -16.81 20.09 5.07
C THR A 472 -17.95 20.38 6.04
N ALA A 473 -18.97 19.52 6.10
CA ALA A 473 -20.12 19.67 6.97
C ALA A 473 -19.74 19.55 8.45
N ALA A 474 -20.36 20.36 9.30
CA ALA A 474 -20.21 20.25 10.76
C ALA A 474 -20.90 18.99 11.32
N GLN A 475 -21.96 18.55 10.66
CA GLN A 475 -22.79 17.39 11.04
C GLN A 475 -22.98 16.49 9.80
N PRO A 476 -21.97 15.73 9.38
CA PRO A 476 -22.03 14.98 8.13
C PRO A 476 -23.11 13.91 8.10
N LEU A 477 -23.48 13.33 9.25
CA LEU A 477 -24.51 12.30 9.32
C LEU A 477 -25.93 12.85 9.07
N GLU A 478 -26.15 14.16 9.20
CA GLU A 478 -27.42 14.81 8.93
C GLU A 478 -27.63 15.18 7.46
N LEU A 479 -26.58 15.11 6.66
CA LEU A 479 -26.67 15.34 5.22
C LEU A 479 -27.62 14.32 4.57
N PRO A 480 -28.59 14.76 3.74
CA PRO A 480 -29.60 13.85 3.20
C PRO A 480 -29.05 12.65 2.42
N HIS A 481 -27.94 12.84 1.71
CA HIS A 481 -27.30 11.75 0.95
C HIS A 481 -26.57 10.77 1.88
N VAL A 482 -25.89 11.24 2.94
CA VAL A 482 -25.22 10.39 3.93
C VAL A 482 -26.25 9.62 4.77
N ALA A 483 -27.28 10.30 5.28
CA ALA A 483 -28.35 9.68 6.05
C ALA A 483 -29.07 8.59 5.26
N ARG A 484 -29.35 8.84 3.97
CA ARG A 484 -29.97 7.85 3.07
C ARG A 484 -29.05 6.65 2.84
N ALA A 485 -27.77 6.89 2.57
CA ALA A 485 -26.79 5.82 2.35
C ALA A 485 -26.62 4.94 3.60
N LEU A 486 -26.50 5.54 4.79
CA LEU A 486 -26.44 4.82 6.06
C LEU A 486 -27.73 4.04 6.36
N THR A 487 -28.89 4.60 6.03
CA THR A 487 -30.18 3.90 6.19
C THR A 487 -30.25 2.68 5.27
N GLY A 488 -29.84 2.81 4.00
CA GLY A 488 -29.76 1.70 3.05
C GLY A 488 -28.78 0.63 3.52
N PHE A 489 -27.60 1.03 3.93
CA PHE A 489 -26.58 0.13 4.51
C PHE A 489 -27.14 -0.64 5.72
N ALA A 490 -27.75 0.06 6.68
CA ALA A 490 -28.33 -0.57 7.85
C ALA A 490 -29.48 -1.52 7.50
N ALA A 491 -30.28 -1.21 6.47
CA ALA A 491 -31.38 -2.08 6.02
C ALA A 491 -30.87 -3.42 5.47
N VAL A 492 -29.74 -3.43 4.73
CA VAL A 492 -29.11 -4.66 4.22
C VAL A 492 -28.74 -5.57 5.40
N PHE A 493 -28.05 -5.03 6.42
CA PHE A 493 -27.65 -5.81 7.59
C PHE A 493 -28.86 -6.23 8.47
N ALA A 494 -29.87 -5.39 8.61
CA ALA A 494 -31.08 -5.73 9.34
C ALA A 494 -31.86 -6.89 8.69
N ALA A 495 -31.81 -7.05 7.37
CA ALA A 495 -32.43 -8.17 6.66
C ALA A 495 -31.75 -9.52 6.95
N LEU A 496 -30.49 -9.53 7.35
CA LEU A 496 -29.76 -10.73 7.75
C LEU A 496 -30.17 -11.26 9.13
N ARG A 497 -30.84 -10.45 9.95
CA ARG A 497 -31.29 -10.81 11.30
C ARG A 497 -32.60 -11.61 11.29
N ARG A 498 -33.39 -11.50 10.25
CA ARG A 498 -34.72 -12.13 10.09
C ARG A 498 -34.60 -13.49 9.44
#